data_909206897cc9ed3c88ffc2b87a05dd84
#
_entry.id   909206897cc9ed3c88ffc2b87a05dd84
#
_cell.length_a   1.000
_cell.length_b   1.000
_cell.length_c   1.000
_cell.angle_alpha   90.00
_cell.angle_beta   90.00
_cell.angle_gamma   90.00
#
_symmetry.space_group_name_H-M   'P 1'
#
loop_
_entity.id
_entity.type
_entity.pdbx_description
1 polymer ?
#
loop_
_entity_poly.entity_id
_entity_poly.type
_entity_poly.pdbx_seq_one_letter_code
_entity_poly.pdbx_strand_id
1 'polypeptide(L)'
;MTIENDAGPGAKAGQAIAAYVDSARAAFSRVRLLGNQDTLFCAPLPEKEREKDGFLGPRGLAPRRASAQYYHACEIAGDIDFIFGGADALFEHCTLRTVDNGLAHSWVTAPSGAADGLGFVFWDCDFVSDCPAAASLSMSFSFASYC
;
A
#
# COMPACT_ATOMS: atom_id res chain seq x y z
N MET A 1 -15.49 10.20 1.56
CA MET A 1 -15.33 9.86 0.12
C MET A 1 -14.81 8.43 0.02
N THR A 2 -15.24 7.68 -0.99
CA THR A 2 -14.71 6.35 -1.29
C THR A 2 -14.07 6.38 -2.67
N ILE A 3 -12.88 5.78 -2.80
CA ILE A 3 -12.17 5.53 -4.05
C ILE A 3 -11.96 4.02 -4.11
N GLU A 4 -12.41 3.37 -5.17
CA GLU A 4 -12.40 1.92 -5.27
C GLU A 4 -11.91 1.47 -6.64
N ASN A 5 -11.12 0.38 -6.63
CA ASN A 5 -10.82 -0.40 -7.83
C ASN A 5 -11.45 -1.79 -7.68
N ASP A 6 -12.38 -2.11 -8.53
CA ASP A 6 -13.20 -3.33 -8.51
C ASP A 6 -12.70 -4.43 -9.47
N ALA A 7 -11.44 -4.39 -9.87
CA ALA A 7 -10.83 -5.39 -10.76
C ALA A 7 -10.91 -6.83 -10.20
N GLY A 8 -11.00 -6.96 -8.88
CA GLY A 8 -11.14 -8.23 -8.18
C GLY A 8 -9.83 -8.73 -7.54
N PRO A 9 -9.85 -9.94 -6.95
CA PRO A 9 -8.73 -10.49 -6.18
C PRO A 9 -7.41 -10.51 -6.94
N GLY A 10 -6.32 -10.10 -6.27
CA GLY A 10 -4.99 -9.99 -6.87
C GLY A 10 -4.50 -11.26 -7.56
N ALA A 11 -4.82 -12.43 -7.02
CA ALA A 11 -4.50 -13.73 -7.63
C ALA A 11 -5.11 -13.94 -9.04
N LYS A 12 -6.14 -13.18 -9.41
CA LYS A 12 -6.83 -13.27 -10.71
C LYS A 12 -6.61 -12.03 -11.56
N ALA A 13 -6.76 -10.84 -10.96
CA ALA A 13 -6.70 -9.56 -11.65
C ALA A 13 -5.27 -9.02 -11.73
N GLY A 14 -4.37 -9.45 -10.82
CA GLY A 14 -3.07 -8.85 -10.64
C GLY A 14 -3.15 -7.50 -9.92
N GLN A 15 -2.18 -6.66 -10.17
CA GLN A 15 -2.07 -5.31 -9.59
C GLN A 15 -3.17 -4.39 -10.12
N ALA A 16 -3.90 -3.73 -9.22
CA ALA A 16 -5.03 -2.86 -9.58
C ALA A 16 -5.19 -1.71 -8.58
N ILE A 17 -4.55 -0.58 -8.89
CA ILE A 17 -4.45 0.58 -8.02
C ILE A 17 -5.79 1.31 -7.91
N ALA A 18 -6.28 1.57 -6.70
CA ALA A 18 -7.39 2.48 -6.44
C ALA A 18 -6.90 3.93 -6.34
N ALA A 19 -5.77 4.16 -5.65
CA ALA A 19 -5.21 5.50 -5.49
C ALA A 19 -3.72 5.52 -5.82
N TYR A 20 -3.35 6.32 -6.83
CA TYR A 20 -1.98 6.62 -7.22
C TYR A 20 -1.59 8.00 -6.68
N VAL A 21 -0.75 8.05 -5.65
CA VAL A 21 -0.37 9.30 -4.98
C VAL A 21 1.09 9.64 -5.25
N ASP A 22 1.31 10.53 -6.22
CA ASP A 22 2.65 11.02 -6.62
C ASP A 22 2.71 12.55 -6.46
N SER A 23 2.99 12.98 -5.25
CA SER A 23 3.07 14.38 -4.87
C SER A 23 4.17 14.58 -3.84
N ALA A 24 4.81 15.74 -3.82
CA ALA A 24 5.79 16.08 -2.80
C ALA A 24 5.17 16.08 -1.39
N ARG A 25 3.87 16.44 -1.29
CA ARG A 25 3.07 16.37 -0.06
C ARG A 25 1.63 16.05 -0.39
N ALA A 26 1.03 15.12 0.35
CA ALA A 26 -0.37 14.77 0.23
C ALA A 26 -0.96 14.49 1.61
N ALA A 27 -2.25 14.80 1.79
CA ALA A 27 -2.98 14.47 3.01
C ALA A 27 -4.40 14.00 2.68
N PHE A 28 -4.80 12.91 3.31
CA PHE A 28 -6.13 12.30 3.20
C PHE A 28 -6.75 12.20 4.59
N SER A 29 -8.00 12.58 4.72
CA SER A 29 -8.74 12.45 5.97
C SER A 29 -10.12 11.88 5.71
N ARG A 30 -10.47 10.84 6.44
CA ARG A 30 -11.77 10.15 6.35
C ARG A 30 -12.14 9.70 4.94
N VAL A 31 -11.15 9.11 4.25
CA VAL A 31 -11.29 8.53 2.92
C VAL A 31 -11.25 7.01 3.03
N ARG A 32 -12.05 6.33 2.23
CA ARG A 32 -11.98 4.88 2.06
C ARG A 32 -11.28 4.60 0.74
N LEU A 33 -10.19 3.83 0.79
CA LEU A 33 -9.42 3.34 -0.37
C LEU A 33 -9.61 1.84 -0.41
N LEU A 34 -10.39 1.37 -1.37
CA LEU A 34 -10.81 -0.02 -1.45
C LEU A 34 -10.27 -0.68 -2.72
N GLY A 35 -9.76 -1.88 -2.58
CA GLY A 35 -9.23 -2.65 -3.71
C GLY A 35 -8.82 -4.04 -3.27
N ASN A 36 -7.87 -4.60 -3.98
CA ASN A 36 -7.27 -5.90 -3.72
C ASN A 36 -5.75 -5.77 -3.73
N GLN A 37 -5.05 -6.31 -4.74
CA GLN A 37 -3.59 -6.15 -4.84
C GLN A 37 -3.24 -4.72 -5.24
N ASP A 38 -2.28 -4.09 -4.51
CA ASP A 38 -1.71 -2.78 -4.82
C ASP A 38 -2.75 -1.62 -4.72
N THR A 39 -3.65 -1.64 -3.75
CA THR A 39 -4.73 -0.66 -3.61
C THR A 39 -4.24 0.78 -3.54
N LEU A 40 -3.22 1.06 -2.72
CA LEU A 40 -2.66 2.40 -2.52
C LEU A 40 -1.18 2.43 -2.87
N PHE A 41 -0.85 3.20 -3.92
CA PHE A 41 0.52 3.51 -4.27
C PHE A 41 0.96 4.84 -3.66
N CYS A 42 1.94 4.77 -2.75
CA CYS A 42 2.60 5.91 -2.12
C CYS A 42 3.93 6.19 -2.84
N ALA A 43 3.90 6.94 -3.96
CA ALA A 43 5.09 7.24 -4.74
C ALA A 43 6.21 7.89 -3.89
N PRO A 44 7.49 7.75 -4.29
CA PRO A 44 7.96 7.23 -5.57
C PRO A 44 8.16 5.71 -5.58
N LEU A 45 8.43 5.17 -6.76
CA LEU A 45 9.00 3.84 -6.93
C LEU A 45 10.48 3.81 -6.49
N PRO A 46 11.07 2.65 -6.15
CA PRO A 46 12.49 2.54 -5.86
C PRO A 46 13.36 2.99 -7.04
N GLU A 47 14.58 3.45 -6.76
CA GLU A 47 15.51 3.92 -7.81
C GLU A 47 15.95 2.81 -8.76
N LYS A 48 16.05 1.59 -8.26
CA LYS A 48 16.32 0.40 -9.07
C LYS A 48 15.03 -0.37 -9.24
N GLU A 49 14.68 -0.67 -10.47
CA GLU A 49 13.62 -1.62 -10.76
C GLU A 49 13.93 -2.96 -10.13
N ARG A 50 12.99 -3.55 -9.41
CA ARG A 50 13.12 -4.89 -8.83
C ARG A 50 12.90 -5.97 -9.87
N GLU A 51 12.05 -5.69 -10.84
CA GLU A 51 11.71 -6.56 -11.95
C GLU A 51 11.87 -5.77 -13.24
N LYS A 52 12.43 -6.42 -14.26
CA LYS A 52 12.51 -5.85 -15.60
C LYS A 52 11.10 -5.59 -16.11
N ASP A 53 10.89 -4.37 -16.60
CA ASP A 53 9.58 -3.91 -17.07
C ASP A 53 8.48 -3.94 -15.98
N GLY A 54 8.87 -3.77 -14.71
CA GLY A 54 7.98 -3.66 -13.57
C GLY A 54 6.98 -2.52 -13.70
N PHE A 55 6.40 -2.07 -12.58
CA PHE A 55 5.34 -1.06 -12.56
C PHE A 55 5.66 0.18 -13.42
N LEU A 56 4.97 0.34 -14.55
CA LEU A 56 5.05 1.47 -15.46
C LEU A 56 3.83 2.41 -15.25
N GLY A 57 3.73 2.99 -14.05
CA GLY A 57 2.67 3.95 -13.75
C GLY A 57 2.77 5.24 -14.58
N PRO A 58 1.78 6.13 -14.51
CA PRO A 58 1.71 7.37 -15.30
C PRO A 58 2.96 8.23 -15.24
N ARG A 59 3.74 8.12 -14.17
CA ARG A 59 4.99 8.87 -13.97
C ARG A 59 6.22 7.97 -13.84
N GLY A 60 6.17 6.75 -14.34
CA GLY A 60 7.28 5.80 -14.25
C GLY A 60 8.62 6.31 -14.76
N LEU A 61 8.59 7.20 -15.79
CA LEU A 61 9.78 7.83 -16.37
C LEU A 61 10.07 9.24 -15.83
N ALA A 62 9.24 9.77 -14.92
CA ALA A 62 9.46 11.09 -14.36
C ALA A 62 10.57 11.05 -13.28
N PRO A 63 11.30 12.16 -13.08
CA PRO A 63 12.26 12.25 -11.99
C PRO A 63 11.61 11.92 -10.64
N ARG A 64 12.22 11.03 -9.89
CA ARG A 64 11.77 10.68 -8.55
C ARG A 64 12.01 11.86 -7.62
N ARG A 65 11.07 12.05 -6.70
CA ARG A 65 11.18 13.08 -5.67
C ARG A 65 10.73 12.51 -4.33
N ALA A 66 11.32 13.00 -3.25
CA ALA A 66 10.83 12.69 -1.91
C ALA A 66 9.35 13.07 -1.78
N SER A 67 8.59 12.23 -1.13
CA SER A 67 7.16 12.41 -0.89
C SER A 67 6.87 12.20 0.59
N ALA A 68 6.15 13.15 1.19
CA ALA A 68 5.61 13.04 2.54
C ALA A 68 4.09 12.95 2.47
N GLN A 69 3.53 11.86 2.98
CA GLN A 69 2.10 11.59 2.89
C GLN A 69 1.49 11.37 4.28
N TYR A 70 0.26 11.83 4.45
CA TYR A 70 -0.46 11.71 5.71
C TYR A 70 -1.87 11.20 5.49
N TYR A 71 -2.22 10.16 6.20
CA TYR A 71 -3.53 9.52 6.16
C TYR A 71 -4.12 9.51 7.57
N HIS A 72 -5.26 10.19 7.76
CA HIS A 72 -5.91 10.31 9.06
C HIS A 72 -7.33 9.76 9.02
N ALA A 73 -7.63 8.85 9.93
CA ALA A 73 -8.94 8.21 10.06
C ALA A 73 -9.47 7.65 8.72
N CYS A 74 -8.56 7.07 7.92
CA CYS A 74 -8.88 6.44 6.65
C CYS A 74 -9.11 4.94 6.83
N GLU A 75 -9.91 4.35 5.94
CA GLU A 75 -9.98 2.90 5.75
C GLU A 75 -9.22 2.54 4.47
N ILE A 76 -8.29 1.60 4.57
CA ILE A 76 -7.54 1.10 3.42
C ILE A 76 -7.69 -0.42 3.41
N ALA A 77 -8.21 -0.96 2.31
CA ALA A 77 -8.52 -2.37 2.21
C ALA A 77 -7.89 -3.01 0.97
N GLY A 78 -7.40 -4.24 1.14
CA GLY A 78 -6.83 -5.03 0.05
C GLY A 78 -6.39 -6.41 0.49
N ASP A 79 -5.71 -7.13 -0.41
CA ASP A 79 -5.29 -8.52 -0.16
C ASP A 79 -3.77 -8.70 -0.23
N ILE A 80 -3.08 -8.16 -1.24
CA ILE A 80 -1.64 -8.32 -1.44
C ILE A 80 -1.01 -6.95 -1.63
N ASP A 81 0.01 -6.63 -0.79
CA ASP A 81 0.82 -5.41 -0.90
C ASP A 81 -0.05 -4.15 -1.05
N PHE A 82 -1.21 -4.13 -0.38
CA PHE A 82 -2.25 -3.15 -0.68
C PHE A 82 -1.90 -1.72 -0.24
N ILE A 83 -0.76 -1.52 0.45
CA ILE A 83 -0.10 -0.22 0.64
C ILE A 83 1.35 -0.39 0.21
N PHE A 84 1.76 0.25 -0.87
CA PHE A 84 3.12 0.07 -1.38
C PHE A 84 3.74 1.39 -1.88
N GLY A 85 5.06 1.39 -2.09
CA GLY A 85 5.78 2.55 -2.60
C GLY A 85 6.85 3.09 -1.65
N GLY A 86 7.48 4.20 -2.04
CA GLY A 86 8.69 4.72 -1.41
C GLY A 86 8.52 6.05 -0.66
N ALA A 87 7.29 6.48 -0.38
CA ALA A 87 7.05 7.69 0.39
C ALA A 87 7.39 7.51 1.87
N ASP A 88 7.70 8.62 2.54
CA ASP A 88 7.54 8.73 3.98
C ASP A 88 6.06 8.98 4.28
N ALA A 89 5.35 7.99 4.81
CA ALA A 89 3.92 8.06 5.01
C ALA A 89 3.52 7.75 6.45
N LEU A 90 2.77 8.69 7.06
CA LEU A 90 2.17 8.49 8.37
C LEU A 90 0.69 8.12 8.21
N PHE A 91 0.32 6.99 8.76
CA PHE A 91 -1.05 6.53 8.90
C PHE A 91 -1.44 6.67 10.37
N GLU A 92 -2.45 7.51 10.65
CA GLU A 92 -2.89 7.80 12.02
C GLU A 92 -4.39 7.52 12.16
N HIS A 93 -4.77 6.76 13.19
CA HIS A 93 -6.14 6.34 13.46
C HIS A 93 -6.81 5.67 12.25
N CYS A 94 -6.03 4.97 11.41
CA CYS A 94 -6.54 4.31 10.22
C CYS A 94 -6.97 2.88 10.51
N THR A 95 -7.94 2.39 9.73
CA THR A 95 -8.29 0.97 9.68
C THR A 95 -7.67 0.34 8.43
N LEU A 96 -6.80 -0.64 8.63
CA LEU A 96 -6.14 -1.40 7.56
C LEU A 96 -6.79 -2.77 7.49
N ARG A 97 -7.57 -3.01 6.44
CA ARG A 97 -8.42 -4.19 6.35
C ARG A 97 -7.94 -5.16 5.27
N THR A 98 -7.54 -6.35 5.70
CA THR A 98 -7.26 -7.46 4.80
C THR A 98 -8.57 -8.08 4.33
N VAL A 99 -8.84 -8.03 3.03
CA VAL A 99 -10.00 -8.69 2.44
C VAL A 99 -9.74 -10.18 2.20
N ASP A 100 -10.78 -11.01 2.34
CA ASP A 100 -10.67 -12.43 2.05
C ASP A 100 -10.54 -12.66 0.54
N ASN A 101 -9.38 -13.16 0.13
CA ASN A 101 -9.06 -13.47 -1.26
C ASN A 101 -8.97 -14.99 -1.53
N GLY A 102 -9.27 -15.82 -0.52
CA GLY A 102 -9.13 -17.26 -0.58
C GLY A 102 -7.68 -17.76 -0.60
N LEU A 103 -6.69 -16.89 -0.35
CA LEU A 103 -5.28 -17.26 -0.25
C LEU A 103 -4.91 -17.59 1.21
N ALA A 104 -3.86 -18.41 1.37
CA ALA A 104 -3.35 -18.75 2.71
C ALA A 104 -2.62 -17.59 3.39
N HIS A 105 -2.19 -16.58 2.61
CA HIS A 105 -1.39 -15.45 3.09
C HIS A 105 -1.84 -14.16 2.41
N SER A 106 -1.72 -13.06 3.16
CA SER A 106 -1.95 -11.70 2.72
C SER A 106 -0.82 -10.81 3.21
N TRP A 107 -0.52 -9.74 2.47
CA TRP A 107 0.50 -8.77 2.84
C TRP A 107 -0.10 -7.37 2.88
N VAL A 108 0.03 -6.69 4.02
CA VAL A 108 -0.51 -5.35 4.20
C VAL A 108 0.33 -4.32 3.45
N THR A 109 1.67 -4.46 3.53
CA THR A 109 2.56 -3.41 2.99
C THR A 109 3.76 -3.97 2.25
N ALA A 110 4.17 -3.23 1.20
CA ALA A 110 5.42 -3.42 0.46
C ALA A 110 6.17 -2.08 0.35
N PRO A 111 6.79 -1.60 1.43
CA PRO A 111 7.54 -0.35 1.40
C PRO A 111 8.81 -0.49 0.56
N SER A 112 9.14 0.57 -0.18
CA SER A 112 10.34 0.65 -1.03
C SER A 112 11.05 2.00 -0.91
N GLY A 113 10.95 2.63 0.27
CA GLY A 113 11.58 3.90 0.57
C GLY A 113 13.10 3.84 0.60
N ALA A 114 13.74 5.01 0.63
CA ALA A 114 15.17 5.14 0.81
C ALA A 114 15.61 4.64 2.21
N ALA A 115 16.84 4.17 2.33
CA ALA A 115 17.37 3.61 3.58
C ALA A 115 17.43 4.64 4.73
N ASP A 116 17.50 5.92 4.40
CA ASP A 116 17.53 7.04 5.33
C ASP A 116 16.16 7.71 5.52
N GLY A 117 15.11 7.18 4.87
CA GLY A 117 13.74 7.63 5.01
C GLY A 117 13.04 7.06 6.25
N LEU A 118 11.89 7.63 6.60
CA LEU A 118 11.04 7.11 7.68
C LEU A 118 10.22 5.90 7.23
N GLY A 119 9.94 5.77 5.92
CA GLY A 119 9.08 4.74 5.38
C GLY A 119 7.62 4.88 5.82
N PHE A 120 6.95 3.75 6.06
CA PHE A 120 5.56 3.73 6.51
C PHE A 120 5.47 3.62 8.02
N VAL A 121 4.81 4.60 8.65
CA VAL A 121 4.58 4.65 10.08
C VAL A 121 3.08 4.52 10.35
N PHE A 122 2.70 3.56 11.21
CA PHE A 122 1.32 3.34 11.63
C PHE A 122 1.17 3.73 13.09
N TRP A 123 0.35 4.77 13.34
CA TRP A 123 0.13 5.31 14.69
C TRP A 123 -1.34 5.14 15.06
N ASP A 124 -1.60 4.41 16.13
CA ASP A 124 -2.94 4.14 16.65
C ASP A 124 -3.91 3.65 15.55
N CYS A 125 -3.46 2.64 14.79
CA CYS A 125 -4.18 2.05 13.68
C CYS A 125 -4.72 0.67 14.05
N ASP A 126 -5.90 0.34 13.52
CA ASP A 126 -6.51 -0.97 13.63
C ASP A 126 -6.14 -1.83 12.41
N PHE A 127 -5.58 -3.01 12.66
CA PHE A 127 -5.36 -4.04 11.63
C PHE A 127 -6.45 -5.10 11.78
N VAL A 128 -7.34 -5.17 10.79
CA VAL A 128 -8.48 -6.09 10.81
C VAL A 128 -8.47 -7.00 9.60
N SER A 129 -9.16 -8.13 9.68
CA SER A 129 -9.22 -9.10 8.59
C SER A 129 -10.62 -9.66 8.42
N ASP A 130 -11.04 -9.79 7.17
CA ASP A 130 -12.28 -10.48 6.79
C ASP A 130 -12.06 -12.00 6.64
N CYS A 131 -10.80 -12.48 6.71
CA CYS A 131 -10.48 -13.89 6.56
C CYS A 131 -11.03 -14.71 7.74
N PRO A 132 -11.52 -15.94 7.50
CA PRO A 132 -11.96 -16.83 8.58
C PRO A 132 -10.86 -17.07 9.62
N ALA A 133 -11.24 -17.18 10.89
CA ALA A 133 -10.31 -17.36 12.01
C ALA A 133 -9.37 -18.60 11.91
N ALA A 134 -9.65 -19.52 11.00
CA ALA A 134 -8.79 -20.68 10.69
C ALA A 134 -7.62 -20.33 9.76
N ALA A 135 -7.64 -19.18 9.08
CA ALA A 135 -6.52 -18.68 8.32
C ALA A 135 -5.57 -17.98 9.32
N SER A 136 -4.38 -18.52 9.53
CA SER A 136 -3.39 -17.88 10.39
C SER A 136 -2.98 -16.54 9.75
N LEU A 137 -3.35 -15.43 10.39
CA LEU A 137 -2.84 -14.12 10.04
C LEU A 137 -1.35 -14.06 10.35
N SER A 138 -0.50 -14.32 9.37
CA SER A 138 0.88 -13.91 9.43
C SER A 138 0.94 -12.47 8.90
N MET A 139 0.91 -11.49 9.80
CA MET A 139 1.25 -10.13 9.45
C MET A 139 2.76 -10.06 9.26
N SER A 140 3.22 -10.28 8.03
CA SER A 140 4.62 -10.06 7.71
C SER A 140 4.80 -8.58 7.35
N PHE A 141 5.44 -7.84 8.25
CA PHE A 141 6.00 -6.54 7.93
C PHE A 141 7.30 -6.81 7.15
N SER A 142 7.26 -6.67 5.85
CA SER A 142 8.46 -6.77 5.03
C SER A 142 9.23 -5.46 5.18
N PHE A 143 10.16 -5.41 6.14
CA PHE A 143 11.21 -4.39 6.15
C PHE A 143 12.21 -4.79 5.07
N ALA A 144 12.14 -4.19 3.90
CA ALA A 144 13.21 -4.30 2.92
C ALA A 144 14.36 -3.38 3.36
N SER A 145 15.19 -3.86 4.29
CA SER A 145 16.52 -3.28 4.49
C SER A 145 17.40 -3.73 3.33
N TYR A 146 17.80 -2.81 2.49
CA TYR A 146 18.84 -3.06 1.49
C TYR A 146 20.20 -2.67 2.09
N CYS A 147 21.08 -3.67 2.22
CA CYS A 147 22.51 -3.45 2.22
C CYS A 147 23.00 -3.17 0.79
#